data_fa55ea2ee5a7cabb83fd7be66a2f0586
#
_entry.id   fa55ea2ee5a7cabb83fd7be66a2f0586
#
_cell.length_a   1.000
_cell.length_b   1.000
_cell.length_c   1.000
_cell.angle_alpha   90.00
_cell.angle_beta   90.00
_cell.angle_gamma   90.00
#
_symmetry.space_group_name_H-M   'P 1'
#
loop_
_entity.id
_entity.type
_entity.pdbx_description
1 polymer ?
#
loop_
_entity_poly.entity_id
_entity_poly.type
_entity_poly.pdbx_seq_one_letter_code
_entity_poly.pdbx_strand_id
1 'polypeptide(L)'
;GGLSNGKIFAEKETVERMGVKPNQIPDYKALVGDPSDNYFGIAGIGPKTASSLLAKYKTLDGIYEHIGDIPEKLQTKLLEGKESAYLSFKLATIVRDVPIEFNIDDANKWDLISENVLQLFEEYGFKTLTARIKKLGEQIEKEKQGSLF
;
A
#
# COMPACT_ATOMS: atom_id res chain seq x y z
N GLY A 1 -15.76 4.68 -3.30
CA GLY A 1 -16.03 5.66 -2.27
C GLY A 1 -15.04 6.82 -2.36
N GLY A 2 -15.54 8.05 -2.34
CA GLY A 2 -14.67 9.23 -2.36
C GLY A 2 -14.03 9.50 -1.00
N LEU A 3 -13.14 10.50 -0.92
CA LEU A 3 -12.46 10.93 0.31
C LEU A 3 -13.42 11.29 1.47
N SER A 4 -14.67 11.69 1.15
CA SER A 4 -15.72 11.98 2.13
C SER A 4 -16.12 10.80 3.01
N ASN A 5 -15.85 9.56 2.57
CA ASN A 5 -16.15 8.32 3.30
C ASN A 5 -14.88 7.61 3.74
N GLY A 6 -13.74 8.29 3.77
CA GLY A 6 -12.48 7.77 4.24
C GLY A 6 -12.57 7.36 5.72
N LYS A 7 -12.14 6.15 6.04
CA LYS A 7 -11.99 5.67 7.42
C LYS A 7 -10.52 5.53 7.74
N ILE A 8 -10.11 6.11 8.86
CA ILE A 8 -8.75 5.93 9.37
C ILE A 8 -8.68 4.54 10.01
N PHE A 9 -7.71 3.74 9.58
CA PHE A 9 -7.38 2.45 10.17
C PHE A 9 -6.11 2.59 11.00
N ALA A 10 -6.26 2.52 12.33
CA ALA A 10 -5.17 2.40 13.27
C ALA A 10 -4.93 0.90 13.61
N GLU A 11 -4.12 0.63 14.63
CA GLU A 11 -3.79 -0.77 15.01
C GLU A 11 -5.05 -1.56 15.36
N LYS A 12 -5.96 -0.97 16.14
CA LYS A 12 -7.18 -1.63 16.57
C LYS A 12 -8.06 -2.06 15.40
N GLU A 13 -8.33 -1.16 14.47
CA GLU A 13 -9.16 -1.42 13.29
C GLU A 13 -8.50 -2.45 12.36
N THR A 14 -7.17 -2.44 12.27
CA THR A 14 -6.41 -3.42 11.51
C THR A 14 -6.57 -4.81 12.12
N VAL A 15 -6.42 -4.94 13.43
CA VAL A 15 -6.60 -6.23 14.14
C VAL A 15 -8.04 -6.72 14.05
N GLU A 16 -9.03 -5.84 14.23
CA GLU A 16 -10.45 -6.19 14.09
C GLU A 16 -10.80 -6.70 12.68
N ARG A 17 -10.21 -6.09 11.65
CA ARG A 17 -10.51 -6.45 10.26
C ARG A 17 -9.72 -7.66 9.75
N MET A 18 -8.44 -7.74 10.07
CA MET A 18 -7.51 -8.70 9.46
C MET A 18 -7.05 -9.80 10.43
N GLY A 19 -7.30 -9.65 11.73
CA GLY A 19 -6.89 -10.60 12.76
C GLY A 19 -5.40 -10.60 13.06
N VAL A 20 -4.65 -9.60 12.55
CA VAL A 20 -3.20 -9.43 12.75
C VAL A 20 -2.85 -7.99 13.00
N LYS A 21 -1.71 -7.74 13.65
CA LYS A 21 -1.19 -6.38 13.87
C LYS A 21 -0.66 -5.75 12.58
N PRO A 22 -0.58 -4.40 12.48
CA PRO A 22 -0.04 -3.71 11.30
C PRO A 22 1.35 -4.20 10.89
N ASN A 23 2.24 -4.44 11.84
CA ASN A 23 3.59 -4.93 11.58
C ASN A 23 3.63 -6.39 11.08
N GLN A 24 2.54 -7.14 11.18
CA GLN A 24 2.41 -8.51 10.69
C GLN A 24 1.73 -8.59 9.31
N ILE A 25 1.38 -7.45 8.70
CA ILE A 25 0.70 -7.44 7.39
C ILE A 25 1.55 -8.10 6.28
N PRO A 26 2.87 -7.86 6.18
CA PRO A 26 3.69 -8.58 5.21
C PRO A 26 3.67 -10.10 5.41
N ASP A 27 3.80 -10.58 6.64
CA ASP A 27 3.72 -12.00 6.99
C ASP A 27 2.35 -12.59 6.67
N TYR A 28 1.28 -11.85 6.96
CA TYR A 28 -0.08 -12.26 6.64
C TYR A 28 -0.29 -12.39 5.12
N LYS A 29 0.13 -11.39 4.37
CA LYS A 29 0.05 -11.41 2.90
C LYS A 29 0.94 -12.49 2.28
N ALA A 30 2.08 -12.81 2.91
CA ALA A 30 2.91 -13.94 2.51
C ALA A 30 2.15 -15.28 2.56
N LEU A 31 1.30 -15.47 3.58
CA LEU A 31 0.52 -16.69 3.77
C LEU A 31 -0.73 -16.76 2.89
N VAL A 32 -1.47 -15.64 2.77
CA VAL A 32 -2.77 -15.63 2.05
C VAL A 32 -2.68 -15.11 0.62
N GLY A 33 -1.61 -14.40 0.27
CA GLY A 33 -1.47 -13.68 -1.00
C GLY A 33 -2.22 -12.35 -1.02
N ASP A 34 -2.14 -11.68 -2.17
CA ASP A 34 -2.92 -10.49 -2.49
C ASP A 34 -3.36 -10.52 -3.95
N PRO A 35 -4.63 -10.90 -4.22
CA PRO A 35 -5.15 -10.95 -5.59
C PRO A 35 -5.16 -9.59 -6.28
N SER A 36 -5.26 -8.47 -5.53
CA SER A 36 -5.27 -7.13 -6.11
C SER A 36 -3.92 -6.74 -6.71
N ASP A 37 -2.84 -7.26 -6.13
CA ASP A 37 -1.46 -7.03 -6.55
C ASP A 37 -0.87 -8.24 -7.33
N ASN A 38 -1.74 -9.24 -7.63
CA ASN A 38 -1.42 -10.42 -8.44
C ASN A 38 -0.24 -11.25 -7.93
N TYR A 39 -0.13 -11.46 -6.62
CA TYR A 39 0.79 -12.43 -6.05
C TYR A 39 0.08 -13.42 -5.13
N PHE A 40 0.63 -14.64 -5.07
CA PHE A 40 -0.03 -15.78 -4.45
C PHE A 40 0.62 -16.09 -3.10
N GLY A 41 -0.24 -16.38 -2.11
CA GLY A 41 0.20 -16.96 -0.85
C GLY A 41 0.40 -18.48 -0.96
N ILE A 42 0.14 -19.18 0.13
CA ILE A 42 0.23 -20.63 0.20
C ILE A 42 -1.13 -21.24 -0.11
N ALA A 43 -1.17 -22.16 -1.09
CA ALA A 43 -2.39 -22.83 -1.49
C ALA A 43 -3.09 -23.51 -0.31
N GLY A 44 -4.36 -23.19 -0.08
CA GLY A 44 -5.17 -23.73 1.00
C GLY A 44 -4.85 -23.18 2.40
N ILE A 45 -4.13 -22.07 2.49
CA ILE A 45 -4.01 -21.25 3.70
C ILE A 45 -4.81 -19.96 3.51
N GLY A 46 -5.93 -19.87 4.21
CA GLY A 46 -6.80 -18.68 4.19
C GLY A 46 -6.59 -17.78 5.41
N PRO A 47 -7.35 -16.65 5.47
CA PRO A 47 -7.24 -15.64 6.51
C PRO A 47 -7.24 -16.17 7.94
N LYS A 48 -8.16 -17.07 8.27
CA LYS A 48 -8.27 -17.64 9.65
C LYS A 48 -7.04 -18.46 10.04
N THR A 49 -6.53 -19.27 9.13
CA THR A 49 -5.34 -20.09 9.39
C THR A 49 -4.10 -19.21 9.52
N ALA A 50 -3.93 -18.23 8.63
CA ALA A 50 -2.82 -17.28 8.66
C ALA A 50 -2.81 -16.46 9.96
N SER A 51 -3.94 -15.87 10.36
CA SER A 51 -4.01 -15.11 11.61
C SER A 51 -3.75 -15.97 12.85
N SER A 52 -4.26 -17.21 12.88
CA SER A 52 -3.96 -18.17 13.96
C SER A 52 -2.46 -18.51 14.05
N LEU A 53 -1.81 -18.78 12.93
CA LEU A 53 -0.37 -19.04 12.87
C LEU A 53 0.43 -17.86 13.38
N LEU A 54 0.11 -16.65 12.91
CA LEU A 54 0.79 -15.41 13.30
C LEU A 54 0.50 -15.00 14.75
N ALA A 55 -0.66 -15.32 15.28
CA ALA A 55 -0.95 -15.11 16.70
C ALA A 55 0.00 -15.96 17.58
N LYS A 56 0.27 -17.21 17.17
CA LYS A 56 1.14 -18.16 17.90
C LYS A 56 2.62 -17.91 17.64
N TYR A 57 3.04 -17.84 16.39
CA TYR A 57 4.45 -17.86 15.98
C TYR A 57 5.00 -16.48 15.60
N LYS A 58 4.16 -15.43 15.55
CA LYS A 58 4.46 -14.01 15.37
C LYS A 58 4.87 -13.60 13.97
N THR A 59 5.75 -14.31 13.29
CA THR A 59 6.30 -13.99 11.97
C THR A 59 6.27 -15.20 11.04
N LEU A 60 6.47 -14.98 9.76
CA LEU A 60 6.64 -16.05 8.77
C LEU A 60 7.83 -16.94 9.13
N ASP A 61 8.95 -16.35 9.50
CA ASP A 61 10.13 -17.11 9.94
C ASP A 61 9.84 -17.94 11.18
N GLY A 62 9.16 -17.37 12.20
CA GLY A 62 8.76 -18.09 13.40
C GLY A 62 7.84 -19.29 13.13
N ILE A 63 6.99 -19.22 12.09
CA ILE A 63 6.19 -20.35 11.64
C ILE A 63 7.08 -21.49 11.12
N TYR A 64 8.09 -21.16 10.29
CA TYR A 64 9.00 -22.17 9.73
C TYR A 64 10.00 -22.71 10.75
N GLU A 65 10.45 -21.93 11.71
CA GLU A 65 11.29 -22.37 12.83
C GLU A 65 10.58 -23.41 13.70
N HIS A 66 9.25 -23.28 13.83
CA HIS A 66 8.42 -24.18 14.65
C HIS A 66 7.55 -25.10 13.78
N ILE A 67 7.97 -25.40 12.56
CA ILE A 67 7.19 -26.19 11.61
C ILE A 67 6.79 -27.56 12.19
N GLY A 68 7.65 -28.18 13.00
CA GLY A 68 7.41 -29.47 13.66
C GLY A 68 6.27 -29.46 14.69
N ASP A 69 5.90 -28.27 15.21
CA ASP A 69 4.83 -28.11 16.21
C ASP A 69 3.45 -27.91 15.56
N ILE A 70 3.40 -27.86 14.23
CA ILE A 70 2.20 -27.63 13.44
C ILE A 70 1.60 -28.95 12.97
N PRO A 71 0.27 -29.10 12.90
CA PRO A 71 -0.34 -30.33 12.39
C PRO A 71 0.16 -30.73 11.00
N GLU A 72 0.48 -32.00 10.77
CA GLU A 72 1.13 -32.53 9.57
C GLU A 72 0.49 -32.05 8.24
N LYS A 73 -0.84 -32.07 8.18
CA LYS A 73 -1.58 -31.57 6.99
C LYS A 73 -1.29 -30.13 6.66
N LEU A 74 -1.00 -29.32 7.67
CA LEU A 74 -0.70 -27.88 7.50
C LEU A 74 0.79 -27.68 7.26
N GLN A 75 1.65 -28.51 7.88
CA GLN A 75 3.09 -28.56 7.59
C GLN A 75 3.35 -28.78 6.09
N THR A 76 2.70 -29.80 5.50
CA THR A 76 2.86 -30.14 4.08
C THR A 76 2.57 -28.92 3.21
N LYS A 77 1.45 -28.22 3.44
CA LYS A 77 1.11 -27.01 2.68
C LYS A 77 2.13 -25.89 2.86
N LEU A 78 2.58 -25.67 4.10
CA LEU A 78 3.58 -24.65 4.41
C LEU A 78 4.90 -24.93 3.70
N LEU A 79 5.35 -26.21 3.71
CA LEU A 79 6.59 -26.62 3.05
C LEU A 79 6.50 -26.53 1.53
N GLU A 80 5.41 -26.98 0.93
CA GLU A 80 5.17 -26.88 -0.52
C GLU A 80 5.07 -25.43 -1.00
N GLY A 81 4.44 -24.56 -0.19
CA GLY A 81 4.26 -23.15 -0.53
C GLY A 81 5.36 -22.22 -0.05
N LYS A 82 6.47 -22.72 0.50
CA LYS A 82 7.50 -21.92 1.17
C LYS A 82 8.09 -20.83 0.25
N GLU A 83 8.47 -21.19 -0.96
CA GLU A 83 9.07 -20.24 -1.92
C GLU A 83 8.08 -19.14 -2.30
N SER A 84 6.81 -19.51 -2.57
CA SER A 84 5.74 -18.56 -2.86
C SER A 84 5.52 -17.59 -1.69
N ALA A 85 5.52 -18.10 -0.45
CA ALA A 85 5.35 -17.29 0.74
C ALA A 85 6.47 -16.26 0.90
N TYR A 86 7.72 -16.65 0.76
CA TYR A 86 8.85 -15.71 0.86
C TYR A 86 8.89 -14.69 -0.28
N LEU A 87 8.53 -15.10 -1.51
CA LEU A 87 8.37 -14.15 -2.61
C LEU A 87 7.28 -13.12 -2.29
N SER A 88 6.11 -13.58 -1.83
CA SER A 88 4.99 -12.70 -1.46
C SER A 88 5.31 -11.82 -0.26
N PHE A 89 6.07 -12.32 0.72
CA PHE A 89 6.59 -11.50 1.81
C PHE A 89 7.45 -10.33 1.30
N LYS A 90 8.37 -10.63 0.39
CA LYS A 90 9.23 -9.61 -0.24
C LYS A 90 8.40 -8.57 -1.02
N LEU A 91 7.39 -9.02 -1.78
CA LEU A 91 6.52 -8.12 -2.55
C LEU A 91 5.61 -7.27 -1.65
N ALA A 92 5.15 -7.81 -0.52
CA ALA A 92 4.32 -7.10 0.46
C ALA A 92 5.10 -6.12 1.34
N THR A 93 6.44 -6.24 1.37
CA THR A 93 7.29 -5.41 2.21
C THR A 93 7.68 -4.13 1.49
N ILE A 94 7.34 -2.98 2.07
CA ILE A 94 7.67 -1.68 1.51
C ILE A 94 9.18 -1.44 1.61
N VAL A 95 9.81 -1.10 0.49
CA VAL A 95 11.22 -0.66 0.44
C VAL A 95 11.30 0.77 0.98
N ARG A 96 12.10 0.99 2.03
CA ARG A 96 12.18 2.26 2.76
C ARG A 96 13.47 3.03 2.52
N ASP A 97 14.41 2.43 1.85
CA ASP A 97 15.78 2.91 1.59
C ASP A 97 16.04 3.08 0.08
N VAL A 98 14.99 3.37 -0.68
CA VAL A 98 15.12 3.69 -2.10
C VAL A 98 16.03 4.91 -2.26
N PRO A 99 17.11 4.84 -3.07
CA PRO A 99 18.06 5.93 -3.25
C PRO A 99 17.43 7.03 -4.13
N ILE A 100 16.61 7.88 -3.50
CA ILE A 100 16.03 9.07 -4.12
C ILE A 100 16.58 10.31 -3.46
N GLU A 101 16.96 11.30 -4.28
CA GLU A 101 17.24 12.64 -3.78
C GLU A 101 15.91 13.41 -3.72
N PHE A 102 15.51 13.78 -2.52
CA PHE A 102 14.28 14.52 -2.29
C PHE A 102 14.51 15.64 -1.28
N ASN A 103 14.17 16.87 -1.68
CA ASN A 103 14.16 18.03 -0.80
C ASN A 103 12.71 18.48 -0.56
N ILE A 104 12.27 18.44 0.69
CA ILE A 104 10.89 18.79 1.06
C ILE A 104 10.58 20.26 0.80
N ASP A 105 11.59 21.15 0.89
CA ASP A 105 11.43 22.57 0.64
C ASP A 105 11.16 22.86 -0.85
N ASP A 106 11.70 22.04 -1.74
CA ASP A 106 11.43 22.14 -3.18
C ASP A 106 10.05 21.58 -3.54
N ALA A 107 9.54 20.61 -2.78
CA ALA A 107 8.19 20.08 -2.96
C ALA A 107 7.10 21.12 -2.64
N ASN A 108 7.39 22.14 -1.84
CA ASN A 108 6.48 23.24 -1.53
C ASN A 108 6.45 24.35 -2.61
N LYS A 109 7.37 24.31 -3.57
CA LYS A 109 7.51 25.33 -4.63
C LYS A 109 6.85 24.93 -5.95
N TRP A 110 5.91 24.00 -5.90
CA TRP A 110 5.25 23.56 -7.11
C TRP A 110 4.30 24.61 -7.69
N ASP A 111 4.36 24.80 -9.00
CA ASP A 111 3.48 25.67 -9.76
C ASP A 111 2.62 24.83 -10.73
N LEU A 112 1.40 24.53 -10.30
CA LEU A 112 0.42 23.76 -11.08
C LEU A 112 -0.01 24.44 -12.38
N ILE A 113 0.14 25.74 -12.46
CA ILE A 113 -0.40 26.57 -13.53
C ILE A 113 0.68 26.89 -14.56
N SER A 114 1.92 26.47 -14.29
CA SER A 114 3.04 26.72 -15.19
C SER A 114 2.78 26.14 -16.58
N GLU A 115 3.29 26.82 -17.58
CA GLU A 115 3.16 26.44 -18.98
C GLU A 115 3.68 25.01 -19.23
N ASN A 116 4.77 24.63 -18.55
CA ASN A 116 5.37 23.30 -18.62
C ASN A 116 4.43 22.19 -18.12
N VAL A 117 3.70 22.44 -17.02
CA VAL A 117 2.72 21.49 -16.48
C VAL A 117 1.53 21.32 -17.41
N LEU A 118 1.03 22.44 -17.98
CA LEU A 118 -0.07 22.41 -18.93
C LEU A 118 0.32 21.69 -20.22
N GLN A 119 1.52 21.91 -20.72
CA GLN A 119 2.05 21.25 -21.91
C GLN A 119 2.19 19.75 -21.68
N LEU A 120 2.73 19.32 -20.50
CA LEU A 120 2.84 17.93 -20.13
C LEU A 120 1.47 17.25 -20.06
N PHE A 121 0.47 17.92 -19.53
CA PHE A 121 -0.89 17.39 -19.46
C PHE A 121 -1.56 17.25 -20.84
N GLU A 122 -1.26 18.15 -21.76
CA GLU A 122 -1.70 18.06 -23.14
C GLU A 122 -1.02 16.88 -23.86
N GLU A 123 0.29 16.70 -23.66
CA GLU A 123 1.05 15.56 -24.20
C GLU A 123 0.48 14.22 -23.73
N TYR A 124 0.14 14.08 -22.44
CA TYR A 124 -0.48 12.87 -21.90
C TYR A 124 -2.00 12.77 -22.13
N GLY A 125 -2.60 13.73 -22.82
CA GLY A 125 -4.02 13.71 -23.16
C GLY A 125 -4.97 13.93 -21.98
N PHE A 126 -4.53 14.58 -20.89
CA PHE A 126 -5.32 14.85 -19.67
C PHE A 126 -6.30 16.00 -19.84
N LYS A 127 -7.21 15.91 -20.81
CA LYS A 127 -8.15 16.99 -21.20
C LYS A 127 -8.94 17.58 -20.02
N THR A 128 -9.54 16.73 -19.19
CA THR A 128 -10.37 17.16 -18.05
C THR A 128 -9.51 17.82 -16.95
N LEU A 129 -8.32 17.28 -16.69
CA LEU A 129 -7.42 17.81 -15.68
C LEU A 129 -6.85 19.17 -16.12
N THR A 130 -6.44 19.29 -17.38
CA THR A 130 -5.99 20.55 -17.97
C THR A 130 -7.05 21.65 -17.83
N ALA A 131 -8.31 21.36 -18.18
CA ALA A 131 -9.41 22.32 -18.04
C ALA A 131 -9.64 22.75 -16.58
N ARG A 132 -9.56 21.81 -15.62
CA ARG A 132 -9.71 22.10 -14.19
C ARG A 132 -8.58 23.02 -13.67
N ILE A 133 -7.35 22.76 -14.08
CA ILE A 133 -6.19 23.55 -13.65
C ILE A 133 -6.22 24.96 -14.25
N LYS A 134 -6.55 25.11 -15.52
CA LYS A 134 -6.75 26.45 -16.13
C LYS A 134 -7.79 27.26 -15.36
N LYS A 135 -8.94 26.64 -15.02
CA LYS A 135 -9.98 27.30 -14.22
C LYS A 135 -9.52 27.67 -12.81
N LEU A 136 -8.73 26.80 -12.16
CA LEU A 136 -8.15 27.09 -10.85
C LEU A 136 -7.17 28.28 -10.90
N GLY A 137 -6.35 28.36 -11.96
CA GLY A 137 -5.47 29.49 -12.22
C GLY A 137 -6.21 30.80 -12.30
N GLU A 138 -7.28 30.86 -13.09
CA GLU A 138 -8.13 32.04 -13.20
C GLU A 138 -8.74 32.47 -11.85
N GLN A 139 -9.11 31.50 -11.00
CA GLN A 139 -9.64 31.80 -9.66
C GLN A 139 -8.57 32.41 -8.75
N ILE A 140 -7.37 31.83 -8.73
CA ILE A 140 -6.24 32.31 -7.92
C ILE A 140 -5.84 33.74 -8.35
N GLU A 141 -5.80 34.03 -9.65
CA GLU A 141 -5.49 35.36 -10.14
C GLU A 141 -6.56 36.39 -9.73
N LYS A 142 -7.85 36.04 -9.81
CA LYS A 142 -8.95 36.92 -9.36
C LYS A 142 -8.88 37.18 -7.85
N GLU A 143 -8.58 36.17 -7.03
CA GLU A 143 -8.42 36.36 -5.59
C GLU A 143 -7.23 37.24 -5.24
N LYS A 144 -6.11 37.11 -5.94
CA LYS A 144 -4.94 37.97 -5.77
C LYS A 144 -5.24 39.44 -6.16
N GLN A 145 -5.99 39.66 -7.24
CA GLN A 145 -6.41 40.99 -7.65
C GLN A 145 -7.42 41.63 -6.68
N GLY A 146 -8.39 40.83 -6.16
CA GLY A 146 -9.38 41.31 -5.20
C GLY A 146 -8.82 41.63 -3.80
N SER A 147 -7.64 41.11 -3.43
CA SER A 147 -6.99 41.40 -2.15
C SER A 147 -6.07 42.62 -2.17
N LEU A 148 -5.94 43.29 -3.31
CA LEU A 148 -5.15 44.51 -3.49
C LEU A 148 -5.98 45.80 -3.31
N PHE A 149 -7.25 45.66 -3.04
CA PHE A 149 -8.21 46.70 -2.71
C PHE A 149 -8.91 46.42 -1.39
#